data_29c9f65c50654b68f157cff65515368f
#
_entry.id   29c9f65c50654b68f157cff65515368f
#
_cell.length_a   1.000
_cell.length_b   1.000
_cell.length_c   1.000
_cell.angle_alpha   90.00
_cell.angle_beta   90.00
_cell.angle_gamma   90.00
#
_symmetry.space_group_name_H-M   'P 1'
#
loop_
_entity.id
_entity.type
_entity.pdbx_description
1 polymer ?
#
loop_
_entity_poly.entity_id
_entity_poly.type
_entity_poly.pdbx_seq_one_letter_code
_entity_poly.pdbx_strand_id
1 'polypeptide(L)'
;MSPQTADAHGDRARPPAPDSSPTPGSSPTPGSARAGGPPCAGGPPCAGEPPCAGETPYDRATAHLDAPLAVVDLQAFDANAADLVRRSKGKPIRVASKSVRCRALLERVLAREGFAGLMSFTLAESLWLARSGFRDILLAYPTADRAGLSELTAEPQLAAAVTVMVDDPAQLDLIDAARPDGAPGGAEVRVCLELDTSFRLLGGKVRVGARRSPLREPAQLAALARAVVGRPGFRLVGLMAYEGHLAGVGDEVAGKPVFSRTVRVMQAAARKELARRRWEAVRAVRAVAPRLEFVNGGGTGSVQHTAAEAAVTEIAAGSGLYVPRLFDNFRSFSGRPAALFAQPVVRRPGPGVVTVLGGGYPASGAAGADRLPVPYLPAGLRYDPQEGPGEVQTPLLGPAADGLRIGDKVWFRHAKAGELCERFDALHLIEGDRVVDTVPTYRGEGRTFL
;
A
#
# COMPACT_ATOMS: atom_id res chain seq x y z
N MET A 1 -24.66 16.88 51.34
CA MET A 1 -24.36 16.07 52.56
C MET A 1 -23.15 15.21 52.21
N SER A 2 -21.98 15.68 52.61
CA SER A 2 -20.77 14.84 52.78
C SER A 2 -20.79 14.21 54.16
N PRO A 3 -20.03 13.13 54.41
CA PRO A 3 -18.64 13.24 54.85
C PRO A 3 -17.76 12.13 54.21
N GLN A 4 -16.52 12.39 53.86
CA GLN A 4 -15.23 12.38 54.57
C GLN A 4 -14.98 11.16 55.50
N THR A 5 -13.87 10.50 55.24
CA THR A 5 -12.70 10.10 56.03
C THR A 5 -12.04 8.87 55.42
N ALA A 6 -10.78 8.57 55.46
CA ALA A 6 -9.49 9.11 55.86
C ALA A 6 -8.45 7.99 55.61
N ASP A 7 -7.25 8.39 55.41
CA ASP A 7 -5.94 7.74 55.38
C ASP A 7 -5.74 6.34 55.96
N ALA A 8 -4.84 5.56 55.33
CA ALA A 8 -3.76 4.87 56.02
C ALA A 8 -2.59 4.47 55.12
N HIS A 9 -1.43 4.99 55.41
CA HIS A 9 -0.10 4.59 54.98
C HIS A 9 0.22 3.12 55.30
N GLY A 10 0.95 2.47 54.45
CA GLY A 10 1.57 1.16 54.67
C GLY A 10 2.84 0.98 53.89
N ASP A 11 3.90 1.53 54.42
CA ASP A 11 5.30 1.28 54.06
C ASP A 11 5.64 -0.21 54.19
N ARG A 12 6.19 -0.86 53.18
CA ARG A 12 6.87 -2.15 53.31
C ARG A 12 8.15 -2.21 52.46
N ALA A 13 9.18 -2.33 53.22
CA ALA A 13 10.60 -2.43 52.93
C ALA A 13 10.99 -3.51 51.92
N ARG A 14 12.05 -3.20 51.19
CA ARG A 14 12.87 -4.01 50.30
C ARG A 14 13.76 -4.96 51.13
N PRO A 15 13.92 -6.24 50.74
CA PRO A 15 14.97 -7.07 51.34
C PRO A 15 16.30 -6.97 50.52
N PRO A 16 17.45 -7.21 51.21
CA PRO A 16 18.77 -6.98 50.64
C PRO A 16 19.32 -8.18 49.85
N ALA A 17 20.32 -7.87 49.02
CA ALA A 17 21.09 -8.80 48.25
C ALA A 17 22.10 -9.58 49.12
N PRO A 18 22.49 -10.81 48.79
CA PRO A 18 23.59 -11.48 49.42
C PRO A 18 24.91 -11.26 48.66
N ASP A 19 25.88 -10.88 49.45
CA ASP A 19 27.32 -10.86 49.16
C ASP A 19 27.90 -12.26 49.18
N SER A 20 28.84 -12.59 48.28
CA SER A 20 29.86 -13.59 48.55
C SER A 20 31.03 -13.49 47.58
N SER A 21 32.17 -13.18 48.15
CA SER A 21 33.49 -13.17 47.51
C SER A 21 34.14 -14.58 47.52
N PRO A 22 35.30 -14.75 46.87
CA PRO A 22 35.73 -16.01 46.26
C PRO A 22 36.78 -16.77 47.07
N THR A 23 37.01 -18.00 46.71
CA THR A 23 38.28 -18.71 47.09
C THR A 23 38.79 -19.61 45.93
N PRO A 24 40.10 -19.83 45.82
CA PRO A 24 40.78 -20.23 44.61
C PRO A 24 41.22 -21.70 44.58
N GLY A 25 41.60 -22.17 43.41
CA GLY A 25 42.52 -23.28 43.31
C GLY A 25 42.14 -24.43 42.40
N SER A 26 42.77 -24.52 41.27
CA SER A 26 43.68 -25.62 40.83
C SER A 26 43.79 -25.67 39.30
N SER A 27 45.01 -25.62 38.83
CA SER A 27 45.34 -25.81 37.41
C SER A 27 45.30 -27.29 37.01
N PRO A 28 44.98 -27.58 35.78
CA PRO A 28 45.42 -28.80 35.11
C PRO A 28 46.29 -28.55 33.88
N THR A 29 47.13 -29.49 33.63
CA THR A 29 48.17 -29.68 32.65
C THR A 29 47.64 -29.85 31.19
N PRO A 30 48.47 -29.68 30.16
CA PRO A 30 48.04 -29.38 28.80
C PRO A 30 47.84 -30.60 27.90
N GLY A 31 46.86 -30.48 26.97
CA GLY A 31 46.64 -31.48 25.93
C GLY A 31 46.20 -30.85 24.61
N SER A 32 47.08 -30.95 23.65
CA SER A 32 46.97 -30.89 22.18
C SER A 32 46.21 -29.75 21.52
N ALA A 33 46.93 -28.84 20.92
CA ALA A 33 46.52 -27.84 19.94
C ALA A 33 46.00 -28.48 18.66
N ARG A 34 44.79 -28.03 18.24
CA ARG A 34 44.44 -27.95 16.82
C ARG A 34 44.20 -26.48 16.51
N ALA A 35 44.88 -26.03 15.46
CA ALA A 35 44.91 -24.68 14.97
C ALA A 35 43.51 -24.20 14.58
N GLY A 36 43.01 -23.19 15.29
CA GLY A 36 41.92 -22.32 14.84
C GLY A 36 42.56 -21.12 14.17
N GLY A 37 42.25 -20.88 12.92
CA GLY A 37 42.66 -19.69 12.21
C GLY A 37 42.03 -18.42 12.83
N PRO A 38 42.64 -17.25 12.62
CA PRO A 38 42.21 -16.00 13.22
C PRO A 38 40.86 -15.53 12.63
N PRO A 39 40.07 -14.76 13.40
CA PRO A 39 38.84 -14.15 12.90
C PRO A 39 39.19 -13.12 11.82
N CYS A 40 38.51 -13.21 10.67
CA CYS A 40 38.63 -12.24 9.59
C CYS A 40 38.17 -10.87 10.08
N ALA A 41 39.11 -9.96 10.26
CA ALA A 41 38.86 -8.53 10.38
C ALA A 41 38.30 -8.00 9.04
N GLY A 42 37.29 -7.14 9.09
CA GLY A 42 36.57 -6.59 7.94
C GLY A 42 37.50 -5.90 6.92
N GLY A 43 37.75 -6.62 5.84
CA GLY A 43 38.30 -6.12 4.59
C GLY A 43 37.29 -6.36 3.47
N PRO A 44 37.41 -5.66 2.33
CA PRO A 44 36.54 -5.91 1.18
C PRO A 44 36.69 -7.36 0.73
N PRO A 45 35.60 -8.00 0.21
CA PRO A 45 35.68 -9.41 -0.20
C PRO A 45 36.74 -9.60 -1.28
N CYS A 46 37.57 -10.64 -1.10
CA CYS A 46 38.57 -11.01 -2.06
C CYS A 46 37.91 -11.39 -3.39
N ALA A 47 38.33 -10.76 -4.47
CA ALA A 47 37.91 -11.11 -5.81
C ALA A 47 38.33 -12.57 -6.10
N GLY A 48 37.36 -13.49 -6.17
CA GLY A 48 37.59 -14.86 -6.59
C GLY A 48 36.90 -15.99 -5.83
N GLU A 49 36.10 -15.71 -4.77
CA GLU A 49 35.27 -16.77 -4.21
C GLU A 49 34.06 -17.02 -5.10
N PRO A 50 33.77 -18.31 -5.48
CA PRO A 50 32.54 -18.61 -6.23
C PRO A 50 31.33 -18.22 -5.36
N PRO A 51 30.26 -17.63 -5.97
CA PRO A 51 29.08 -17.26 -5.23
C PRO A 51 28.54 -18.48 -4.48
N CYS A 52 28.23 -18.30 -3.21
CA CYS A 52 27.57 -19.34 -2.42
C CYS A 52 26.33 -19.82 -3.18
N ALA A 53 26.18 -21.12 -3.36
CA ALA A 53 25.06 -21.70 -4.08
C ALA A 53 23.74 -21.22 -3.44
N GLY A 54 23.01 -20.31 -4.13
CA GLY A 54 21.75 -19.74 -3.66
C GLY A 54 21.73 -18.22 -3.43
N GLU A 55 22.85 -17.51 -3.56
CA GLU A 55 22.90 -16.06 -3.39
C GLU A 55 22.12 -15.33 -4.50
N THR A 56 21.13 -14.53 -4.10
CA THR A 56 20.27 -13.78 -5.02
C THR A 56 20.93 -12.44 -5.43
N PRO A 57 20.49 -11.80 -6.54
CA PRO A 57 20.93 -10.45 -6.86
C PRO A 57 20.67 -9.44 -5.72
N TYR A 58 19.59 -9.64 -4.97
CA TYR A 58 19.25 -8.81 -3.82
C TYR A 58 20.20 -8.99 -2.64
N ASP A 59 20.69 -10.22 -2.40
CA ASP A 59 21.69 -10.48 -1.35
C ASP A 59 23.01 -9.78 -1.68
N ARG A 60 23.47 -9.85 -2.94
CA ARG A 60 24.67 -9.13 -3.39
C ARG A 60 24.52 -7.63 -3.27
N ALA A 61 23.38 -7.09 -3.77
CA ALA A 61 23.11 -5.65 -3.70
C ALA A 61 23.14 -5.13 -2.26
N THR A 62 22.64 -5.91 -1.32
CA THR A 62 22.48 -5.53 0.09
C THR A 62 23.48 -6.21 1.03
N ALA A 63 24.61 -6.72 0.53
CA ALA A 63 25.59 -7.44 1.35
C ALA A 63 26.14 -6.59 2.51
N HIS A 64 26.20 -5.27 2.32
CA HIS A 64 26.65 -4.30 3.30
C HIS A 64 25.55 -3.77 4.25
N LEU A 65 24.34 -4.27 4.13
CA LEU A 65 23.17 -3.83 4.92
C LEU A 65 22.64 -4.98 5.79
N ASP A 66 22.29 -4.67 7.02
CA ASP A 66 21.64 -5.60 7.91
C ASP A 66 20.12 -5.64 7.69
N ALA A 67 19.54 -6.84 7.75
CA ALA A 67 18.09 -7.00 7.81
C ALA A 67 17.57 -6.80 9.26
N PRO A 68 16.35 -6.31 9.47
CA PRO A 68 15.25 -6.13 8.50
C PRO A 68 15.44 -4.95 7.56
N LEU A 69 15.20 -5.14 6.27
CA LEU A 69 15.25 -4.08 5.27
C LEU A 69 14.22 -4.29 4.15
N ALA A 70 13.87 -3.23 3.44
CA ALA A 70 12.99 -3.29 2.28
C ALA A 70 13.67 -2.71 1.04
N VAL A 71 13.40 -3.32 -0.10
CA VAL A 71 13.99 -2.93 -1.38
C VAL A 71 12.95 -2.71 -2.45
N VAL A 72 13.30 -1.90 -3.45
CA VAL A 72 12.57 -1.80 -4.71
C VAL A 72 13.53 -2.05 -5.87
N ASP A 73 13.24 -3.10 -6.63
CA ASP A 73 13.89 -3.39 -7.91
C ASP A 73 13.36 -2.40 -8.95
N LEU A 74 14.19 -1.44 -9.33
CA LEU A 74 13.81 -0.37 -10.27
C LEU A 74 13.55 -0.90 -11.68
N GLN A 75 14.22 -1.95 -12.12
CA GLN A 75 13.96 -2.56 -13.42
C GLN A 75 12.58 -3.22 -13.46
N ALA A 76 12.21 -3.93 -12.39
CA ALA A 76 10.89 -4.51 -12.25
C ALA A 76 9.81 -3.42 -12.12
N PHE A 77 10.05 -2.38 -11.31
CA PHE A 77 9.17 -1.23 -11.13
C PHE A 77 8.89 -0.51 -12.46
N ASP A 78 9.92 -0.23 -13.23
CA ASP A 78 9.81 0.45 -14.51
C ASP A 78 9.13 -0.40 -15.59
N ALA A 79 9.39 -1.71 -15.61
CA ALA A 79 8.70 -2.64 -16.49
C ALA A 79 7.20 -2.73 -16.15
N ASN A 80 6.86 -2.72 -14.87
CA ASN A 80 5.47 -2.69 -14.41
C ASN A 80 4.78 -1.36 -14.77
N ALA A 81 5.46 -0.24 -14.65
CA ALA A 81 4.95 1.06 -15.09
C ALA A 81 4.64 1.07 -16.59
N ALA A 82 5.55 0.55 -17.41
CA ALA A 82 5.35 0.42 -18.86
C ALA A 82 4.15 -0.49 -19.19
N ASP A 83 3.96 -1.60 -18.47
CA ASP A 83 2.79 -2.48 -18.64
C ASP A 83 1.47 -1.76 -18.30
N LEU A 84 1.44 -0.97 -17.24
CA LEU A 84 0.28 -0.17 -16.88
C LEU A 84 -0.09 0.81 -18.01
N VAL A 85 0.89 1.55 -18.55
CA VAL A 85 0.68 2.49 -19.67
C VAL A 85 0.18 1.75 -20.91
N ARG A 86 0.79 0.62 -21.27
CA ARG A 86 0.34 -0.20 -22.40
C ARG A 86 -1.12 -0.63 -22.24
N ARG A 87 -1.53 -1.06 -21.03
CA ARG A 87 -2.90 -1.50 -20.74
C ARG A 87 -3.91 -0.35 -20.67
N SER A 88 -3.47 0.88 -20.39
CA SER A 88 -4.34 2.04 -20.30
C SER A 88 -4.83 2.56 -21.67
N LYS A 89 -4.29 2.03 -22.76
CA LYS A 89 -4.72 2.35 -24.14
C LYS A 89 -4.70 3.87 -24.43
N GLY A 90 -3.66 4.55 -24.00
CA GLY A 90 -3.47 5.99 -24.21
C GLY A 90 -4.23 6.90 -23.21
N LYS A 91 -5.01 6.36 -22.29
CA LYS A 91 -5.57 7.16 -21.20
C LYS A 91 -4.53 7.40 -20.12
N PRO A 92 -4.41 8.61 -19.58
CA PRO A 92 -3.46 8.90 -18.51
C PRO A 92 -3.79 8.08 -17.26
N ILE A 93 -2.75 7.72 -16.52
CA ILE A 93 -2.85 6.98 -15.27
C ILE A 93 -2.62 7.93 -14.10
N ARG A 94 -3.66 8.11 -13.28
CA ARG A 94 -3.57 8.80 -12.00
C ARG A 94 -3.01 7.84 -10.96
N VAL A 95 -1.87 8.18 -10.35
CA VAL A 95 -1.14 7.28 -9.44
C VAL A 95 -1.78 7.27 -8.06
N ALA A 96 -2.21 6.10 -7.60
CA ALA A 96 -2.73 5.93 -6.24
C ALA A 96 -1.58 5.93 -5.22
N SER A 97 -1.35 7.05 -4.55
CA SER A 97 -0.25 7.28 -3.61
C SER A 97 -0.22 6.29 -2.46
N LYS A 98 -1.40 5.90 -1.92
CA LYS A 98 -1.53 4.88 -0.87
C LYS A 98 -0.86 3.54 -1.20
N SER A 99 -0.65 3.28 -2.49
CA SER A 99 -0.05 2.03 -2.96
C SER A 99 1.46 2.13 -3.15
N VAL A 100 2.04 3.33 -3.01
CA VAL A 100 3.47 3.60 -3.19
C VAL A 100 4.10 4.09 -1.88
N ARG A 101 3.50 5.09 -1.26
CA ARG A 101 3.91 5.68 0.04
C ARG A 101 5.40 6.01 0.14
N CYS A 102 5.95 6.54 -0.96
CA CYS A 102 7.32 7.01 -1.09
C CYS A 102 7.34 8.12 -2.15
N ARG A 103 7.70 9.36 -1.76
CA ARG A 103 7.68 10.52 -2.66
C ARG A 103 8.62 10.37 -3.84
N ALA A 104 9.84 9.92 -3.62
CA ALA A 104 10.82 9.71 -4.69
C ALA A 104 10.30 8.76 -5.78
N LEU A 105 9.57 7.69 -5.40
CA LEU A 105 8.97 6.78 -6.37
C LEU A 105 7.69 7.34 -7.02
N LEU A 106 6.94 8.22 -6.33
CA LEU A 106 5.85 8.98 -6.96
C LEU A 106 6.40 9.95 -8.01
N GLU A 107 7.47 10.68 -7.71
CA GLU A 107 8.16 11.58 -8.64
C GLU A 107 8.70 10.79 -9.84
N ARG A 108 9.39 9.66 -9.58
CA ARG A 108 9.91 8.79 -10.66
C ARG A 108 8.83 8.33 -11.63
N VAL A 109 7.68 7.91 -11.14
CA VAL A 109 6.60 7.41 -12.00
C VAL A 109 5.87 8.53 -12.72
N LEU A 110 5.66 9.69 -12.07
CA LEU A 110 5.01 10.86 -12.67
C LEU A 110 5.88 11.53 -13.75
N ALA A 111 7.19 11.37 -13.71
CA ALA A 111 8.09 11.81 -14.76
C ALA A 111 7.99 10.98 -16.06
N ARG A 112 7.25 9.85 -16.03
CA ARG A 112 7.08 8.97 -17.20
C ARG A 112 5.84 9.37 -17.98
N GLU A 113 5.95 9.34 -19.30
CA GLU A 113 4.81 9.51 -20.19
C GLU A 113 3.70 8.49 -19.87
N GLY A 114 2.45 8.93 -19.92
CA GLY A 114 1.28 8.11 -19.62
C GLY A 114 0.82 8.16 -18.17
N PHE A 115 1.58 8.81 -17.26
CA PHE A 115 1.15 9.07 -15.89
C PHE A 115 0.86 10.55 -15.69
N ALA A 116 -0.25 10.87 -15.00
CA ALA A 116 -0.64 12.24 -14.71
C ALA A 116 -1.49 12.31 -13.43
N GLY A 117 -1.08 13.18 -12.51
CA GLY A 117 -1.79 13.43 -11.26
C GLY A 117 -1.68 12.30 -10.22
N LEU A 118 -2.06 12.63 -9.00
CA LEU A 118 -2.07 11.71 -7.86
C LEU A 118 -3.49 11.43 -7.39
N MET A 119 -3.69 10.27 -6.79
CA MET A 119 -4.87 9.90 -6.04
C MET A 119 -4.47 9.62 -4.60
N SER A 120 -4.77 10.55 -3.70
CA SER A 120 -4.47 10.49 -2.27
C SER A 120 -5.59 9.80 -1.48
N PHE A 121 -5.34 9.51 -0.20
CA PHE A 121 -6.29 8.75 0.63
C PHE A 121 -6.76 9.48 1.90
N THR A 122 -6.07 10.57 2.32
CA THR A 122 -6.55 11.50 3.37
C THR A 122 -6.33 12.92 2.94
N LEU A 123 -7.07 13.87 3.54
CA LEU A 123 -6.86 15.29 3.27
C LEU A 123 -5.50 15.75 3.77
N ALA A 124 -5.07 15.29 4.94
CA ALA A 124 -3.75 15.59 5.49
C ALA A 124 -2.62 15.16 4.54
N GLU A 125 -2.72 13.97 3.91
CA GLU A 125 -1.79 13.55 2.87
C GLU A 125 -1.83 14.46 1.66
N SER A 126 -3.05 14.82 1.19
CA SER A 126 -3.24 15.66 0.02
C SER A 126 -2.55 17.01 0.18
N LEU A 127 -2.74 17.66 1.34
CA LEU A 127 -2.15 18.95 1.67
C LEU A 127 -0.62 18.85 1.79
N TRP A 128 -0.12 17.81 2.44
CA TRP A 128 1.32 17.57 2.54
C TRP A 128 1.97 17.34 1.17
N LEU A 129 1.36 16.54 0.30
CA LEU A 129 1.83 16.33 -1.07
C LEU A 129 1.80 17.63 -1.89
N ALA A 130 0.72 18.43 -1.76
CA ALA A 130 0.60 19.71 -2.44
C ALA A 130 1.72 20.69 -2.01
N ARG A 131 2.03 20.76 -0.70
CA ARG A 131 3.15 21.55 -0.17
C ARG A 131 4.51 21.01 -0.59
N SER A 132 4.62 19.71 -0.84
CA SER A 132 5.82 19.08 -1.39
C SER A 132 5.99 19.28 -2.90
N GLY A 133 5.14 20.08 -3.54
CA GLY A 133 5.26 20.42 -4.95
C GLY A 133 4.39 19.61 -5.91
N PHE A 134 3.71 18.57 -5.45
CA PHE A 134 2.78 17.81 -6.29
C PHE A 134 1.55 18.65 -6.65
N ARG A 135 0.98 18.38 -7.82
CA ARG A 135 -0.20 19.06 -8.35
C ARG A 135 -1.19 18.02 -8.86
N ASP A 136 -2.43 18.45 -9.14
CA ASP A 136 -3.50 17.59 -9.63
C ASP A 136 -3.71 16.37 -8.73
N ILE A 137 -4.02 16.63 -7.45
CA ILE A 137 -4.23 15.62 -6.41
C ILE A 137 -5.74 15.41 -6.22
N LEU A 138 -6.22 14.20 -6.49
CA LEU A 138 -7.58 13.77 -6.20
C LEU A 138 -7.61 13.05 -4.85
N LEU A 139 -8.25 13.64 -3.85
CA LEU A 139 -8.60 12.95 -2.61
C LEU A 139 -9.70 11.94 -2.91
N ALA A 140 -9.36 10.64 -2.86
CA ALA A 140 -10.23 9.54 -3.33
C ALA A 140 -11.33 9.13 -2.35
N TYR A 141 -11.43 9.79 -1.20
CA TYR A 141 -12.40 9.49 -0.14
C TYR A 141 -12.96 10.78 0.43
N PRO A 142 -14.26 10.83 0.76
CA PRO A 142 -14.80 11.95 1.52
C PRO A 142 -14.04 12.15 2.83
N THR A 143 -13.96 13.39 3.28
CA THR A 143 -13.25 13.76 4.50
C THR A 143 -14.16 14.44 5.51
N ALA A 144 -13.86 14.25 6.79
CA ALA A 144 -14.44 14.99 7.92
C ALA A 144 -13.35 15.74 8.72
N ASP A 145 -12.16 15.89 8.16
CA ASP A 145 -11.03 16.61 8.74
C ASP A 145 -11.27 18.12 8.64
N ARG A 146 -11.83 18.70 9.71
CA ARG A 146 -12.18 20.13 9.77
C ARG A 146 -10.96 21.03 9.70
N ALA A 147 -9.87 20.65 10.36
CA ALA A 147 -8.63 21.44 10.33
C ALA A 147 -8.04 21.47 8.92
N GLY A 148 -7.94 20.30 8.27
CA GLY A 148 -7.49 20.22 6.88
C GLY A 148 -8.42 20.95 5.90
N LEU A 149 -9.75 20.92 6.11
CA LEU A 149 -10.70 21.69 5.29
C LEU A 149 -10.55 23.19 5.48
N SER A 150 -10.31 23.67 6.72
CA SER A 150 -10.04 25.08 6.97
C SER A 150 -8.76 25.56 6.27
N GLU A 151 -7.70 24.75 6.34
CA GLU A 151 -6.44 24.99 5.65
C GLU A 151 -6.62 25.01 4.11
N LEU A 152 -7.33 24.03 3.56
CA LEU A 152 -7.64 23.94 2.13
C LEU A 152 -8.39 25.18 1.62
N THR A 153 -9.39 25.63 2.38
CA THR A 153 -10.26 26.76 1.97
C THR A 153 -9.61 28.12 2.20
N ALA A 154 -8.63 28.20 3.09
CA ALA A 154 -7.86 29.42 3.35
C ALA A 154 -6.75 29.68 2.31
N GLU A 155 -6.19 28.63 1.71
CA GLU A 155 -5.04 28.73 0.82
C GLU A 155 -5.42 28.44 -0.65
N PRO A 156 -5.51 29.45 -1.52
CA PRO A 156 -5.89 29.27 -2.94
C PRO A 156 -5.00 28.29 -3.70
N GLN A 157 -3.71 28.20 -3.35
CA GLN A 157 -2.76 27.28 -3.99
C GLN A 157 -3.09 25.80 -3.65
N LEU A 158 -3.51 25.51 -2.41
CA LEU A 158 -3.93 24.20 -2.00
C LEU A 158 -5.26 23.82 -2.64
N ALA A 159 -6.22 24.74 -2.65
CA ALA A 159 -7.53 24.53 -3.30
C ALA A 159 -7.40 24.28 -4.81
N ALA A 160 -6.43 24.94 -5.47
CA ALA A 160 -6.14 24.69 -6.88
C ALA A 160 -5.48 23.32 -7.13
N ALA A 161 -4.66 22.85 -6.18
CA ALA A 161 -3.91 21.60 -6.31
C ALA A 161 -4.72 20.35 -5.92
N VAL A 162 -5.70 20.48 -5.01
CA VAL A 162 -6.44 19.37 -4.42
C VAL A 162 -7.90 19.39 -4.86
N THR A 163 -8.38 18.26 -5.34
CA THR A 163 -9.81 18.00 -5.63
C THR A 163 -10.36 17.11 -4.53
N VAL A 164 -11.46 17.51 -3.87
CA VAL A 164 -12.09 16.73 -2.81
C VAL A 164 -13.22 15.86 -3.35
N MET A 165 -13.39 14.67 -2.75
CA MET A 165 -14.48 13.77 -3.06
C MET A 165 -15.74 14.16 -2.29
N VAL A 166 -16.88 14.19 -2.98
CA VAL A 166 -18.20 14.47 -2.40
C VAL A 166 -19.25 13.50 -2.95
N ASP A 167 -20.03 12.92 -2.06
CA ASP A 167 -21.14 12.03 -2.42
C ASP A 167 -22.42 12.26 -1.58
N ASP A 168 -22.37 13.29 -0.70
CA ASP A 168 -23.50 13.76 0.11
C ASP A 168 -23.46 15.29 0.23
N PRO A 169 -24.61 16.00 0.12
CA PRO A 169 -24.66 17.46 0.31
C PRO A 169 -24.12 17.94 1.66
N ALA A 170 -24.24 17.15 2.72
CA ALA A 170 -23.71 17.48 4.04
C ALA A 170 -22.18 17.67 4.06
N GLN A 171 -21.48 17.04 3.10
CA GLN A 171 -20.02 17.24 2.96
C GLN A 171 -19.70 18.64 2.41
N LEU A 172 -20.58 19.22 1.58
CA LEU A 172 -20.46 20.63 1.15
C LEU A 172 -20.70 21.58 2.34
N ASP A 173 -21.69 21.27 3.20
CA ASP A 173 -21.95 22.03 4.42
C ASP A 173 -20.75 22.01 5.36
N LEU A 174 -20.10 20.84 5.49
CA LEU A 174 -18.89 20.68 6.31
C LEU A 174 -17.71 21.52 5.77
N ILE A 175 -17.56 21.58 4.43
CA ILE A 175 -16.51 22.40 3.80
C ILE A 175 -16.79 23.90 4.03
N ASP A 176 -18.05 24.35 3.86
CA ASP A 176 -18.39 25.76 4.10
C ASP A 176 -18.24 26.15 5.56
N ALA A 177 -18.62 25.27 6.49
CA ALA A 177 -18.43 25.50 7.92
C ALA A 177 -16.94 25.59 8.34
N ALA A 178 -16.04 25.06 7.53
CA ALA A 178 -14.60 25.13 7.75
C ALA A 178 -13.92 26.35 7.13
N ARG A 179 -14.65 27.16 6.33
CA ARG A 179 -14.11 28.38 5.72
C ARG A 179 -13.78 29.43 6.80
N PRO A 180 -12.67 30.16 6.63
CA PRO A 180 -12.41 31.33 7.49
C PRO A 180 -13.60 32.30 7.43
N ASP A 181 -14.00 32.82 8.59
CA ASP A 181 -15.07 33.83 8.76
C ASP A 181 -16.48 33.39 8.31
N GLY A 182 -16.69 32.10 8.02
CA GLY A 182 -17.99 31.56 7.59
C GLY A 182 -18.54 32.16 6.29
N ALA A 183 -17.74 32.92 5.56
CA ALA A 183 -18.15 33.65 4.35
C ALA A 183 -17.90 32.81 3.08
N PRO A 184 -18.74 32.99 2.02
CA PRO A 184 -18.52 32.36 0.71
C PRO A 184 -17.25 32.81 -0.03
N GLY A 185 -16.42 33.65 0.57
CA GLY A 185 -15.30 34.36 -0.06
C GLY A 185 -13.93 33.68 0.00
N GLY A 186 -13.82 32.43 0.45
CA GLY A 186 -12.55 31.67 0.44
C GLY A 186 -12.19 31.13 -0.96
N ALA A 187 -11.11 30.34 -1.02
CA ALA A 187 -10.69 29.71 -2.27
C ALA A 187 -11.78 28.80 -2.86
N GLU A 188 -11.90 28.77 -4.19
CA GLU A 188 -12.80 27.87 -4.91
C GLU A 188 -12.34 26.43 -4.73
N VAL A 189 -13.17 25.59 -4.14
CA VAL A 189 -12.91 24.18 -3.88
C VAL A 189 -13.30 23.34 -5.09
N ARG A 190 -12.35 22.57 -5.60
CA ARG A 190 -12.54 21.60 -6.69
C ARG A 190 -13.21 20.34 -6.14
N VAL A 191 -14.28 19.90 -6.77
CA VAL A 191 -15.10 18.77 -6.32
C VAL A 191 -15.15 17.67 -7.36
N CYS A 192 -15.03 16.42 -6.90
CA CYS A 192 -15.29 15.20 -7.66
C CYS A 192 -16.43 14.43 -7.02
N LEU A 193 -17.38 13.93 -7.81
CA LEU A 193 -18.46 13.06 -7.32
C LEU A 193 -18.04 11.59 -7.36
N GLU A 194 -18.51 10.77 -6.40
CA GLU A 194 -18.29 9.30 -6.44
C GLU A 194 -19.56 8.55 -6.81
N LEU A 195 -19.51 7.74 -7.87
CA LEU A 195 -20.58 6.82 -8.28
C LEU A 195 -20.41 5.47 -7.54
N ASP A 196 -21.49 4.95 -6.92
CA ASP A 196 -21.53 3.54 -6.44
C ASP A 196 -21.43 2.57 -7.61
N THR A 197 -20.33 1.84 -7.69
CA THR A 197 -20.04 0.86 -8.74
C THR A 197 -20.48 -0.56 -8.38
N SER A 198 -21.08 -0.79 -7.20
CA SER A 198 -21.47 -2.12 -6.78
C SER A 198 -22.37 -2.81 -7.80
N PHE A 199 -22.09 -4.09 -8.06
CA PHE A 199 -22.93 -4.97 -8.86
C PHE A 199 -24.05 -5.55 -7.99
N ARG A 200 -25.29 -5.46 -8.43
CA ARG A 200 -26.46 -5.91 -7.67
C ARG A 200 -27.23 -6.98 -8.45
N LEU A 201 -27.56 -8.05 -7.77
CA LEU A 201 -28.31 -9.19 -8.30
C LEU A 201 -29.60 -9.40 -7.50
N LEU A 202 -30.57 -10.14 -8.07
CA LEU A 202 -31.83 -10.51 -7.44
C LEU A 202 -32.58 -9.32 -6.84
N GLY A 203 -32.77 -8.25 -7.63
CA GLY A 203 -33.46 -7.06 -7.16
C GLY A 203 -32.71 -6.28 -6.05
N GLY A 204 -31.38 -6.45 -5.97
CA GLY A 204 -30.55 -5.79 -4.96
C GLY A 204 -30.32 -6.59 -3.68
N LYS A 205 -30.90 -7.78 -3.54
CA LYS A 205 -30.69 -8.67 -2.38
C LYS A 205 -29.23 -9.12 -2.26
N VAL A 206 -28.55 -9.30 -3.38
CA VAL A 206 -27.10 -9.62 -3.42
C VAL A 206 -26.35 -8.43 -3.97
N ARG A 207 -25.39 -7.94 -3.19
CA ARG A 207 -24.52 -6.82 -3.57
C ARG A 207 -23.06 -7.29 -3.57
N VAL A 208 -22.37 -7.07 -4.69
CA VAL A 208 -20.94 -7.36 -4.86
C VAL A 208 -20.23 -6.05 -5.13
N GLY A 209 -19.14 -5.78 -4.40
CA GLY A 209 -18.35 -4.55 -4.52
C GLY A 209 -18.30 -3.73 -3.24
N ALA A 210 -17.60 -2.62 -3.31
CA ALA A 210 -17.40 -1.72 -2.17
C ALA A 210 -18.72 -1.08 -1.73
N ARG A 211 -18.90 -0.94 -0.41
CA ARG A 211 -19.97 -0.15 0.19
C ARG A 211 -19.42 1.25 0.47
N ARG A 212 -19.60 2.15 -0.50
CA ARG A 212 -19.06 3.51 -0.44
C ARG A 212 -20.19 4.51 -0.70
N SER A 213 -20.17 5.17 -1.82
CA SER A 213 -21.14 6.19 -2.20
C SER A 213 -22.59 5.70 -2.13
N PRO A 214 -23.53 6.52 -1.67
CA PRO A 214 -24.98 6.29 -1.82
C PRO A 214 -25.47 6.54 -3.24
N LEU A 215 -24.72 7.24 -4.08
CA LEU A 215 -25.10 7.70 -5.41
C LEU A 215 -24.95 6.59 -6.44
N ARG A 216 -26.06 5.97 -6.80
CA ARG A 216 -26.10 4.89 -7.78
C ARG A 216 -26.74 5.29 -9.09
N GLU A 217 -27.86 5.99 -9.00
CA GLU A 217 -28.69 6.32 -10.15
C GLU A 217 -28.22 7.64 -10.78
N PRO A 218 -28.25 7.76 -12.13
CA PRO A 218 -27.85 8.99 -12.82
C PRO A 218 -28.55 10.25 -12.31
N ALA A 219 -29.82 10.13 -11.91
CA ALA A 219 -30.61 11.26 -11.38
C ALA A 219 -30.07 11.76 -10.03
N GLN A 220 -29.54 10.86 -9.17
CA GLN A 220 -28.94 11.22 -7.88
C GLN A 220 -27.66 12.03 -8.10
N LEU A 221 -26.78 11.55 -9.02
CA LEU A 221 -25.58 12.29 -9.37
C LEU A 221 -25.88 13.66 -9.99
N ALA A 222 -26.88 13.74 -10.89
CA ALA A 222 -27.28 15.02 -11.46
C ALA A 222 -27.86 15.97 -10.40
N ALA A 223 -28.55 15.45 -9.39
CA ALA A 223 -29.05 16.26 -8.27
C ALA A 223 -27.90 16.84 -7.43
N LEU A 224 -26.92 16.01 -7.06
CA LEU A 224 -25.74 16.49 -6.34
C LEU A 224 -24.88 17.42 -7.21
N ALA A 225 -24.73 17.14 -8.51
CA ALA A 225 -24.04 18.03 -9.44
C ALA A 225 -24.68 19.44 -9.46
N ARG A 226 -26.03 19.53 -9.49
CA ARG A 226 -26.72 20.83 -9.38
C ARG A 226 -26.48 21.51 -8.04
N ALA A 227 -26.44 20.76 -6.94
CA ALA A 227 -26.14 21.33 -5.63
C ALA A 227 -24.72 21.92 -5.58
N VAL A 228 -23.71 21.23 -6.17
CA VAL A 228 -22.34 21.75 -6.26
C VAL A 228 -22.26 22.97 -7.15
N VAL A 229 -22.83 22.91 -8.36
CA VAL A 229 -22.76 24.04 -9.34
C VAL A 229 -23.52 25.27 -8.88
N GLY A 230 -24.64 25.07 -8.17
CA GLY A 230 -25.46 26.16 -7.62
C GLY A 230 -24.90 26.77 -6.33
N ARG A 231 -23.82 26.23 -5.78
CA ARG A 231 -23.25 26.69 -4.50
C ARG A 231 -21.97 27.49 -4.73
N PRO A 232 -21.92 28.77 -4.34
CA PRO A 232 -20.73 29.60 -4.50
C PRO A 232 -19.51 29.01 -3.81
N GLY A 233 -18.32 29.18 -4.42
CA GLY A 233 -17.06 28.69 -3.87
C GLY A 233 -16.76 27.21 -4.15
N PHE A 234 -17.58 26.55 -4.99
CA PHE A 234 -17.35 25.17 -5.42
C PHE A 234 -17.29 25.05 -6.96
N ARG A 235 -16.43 24.19 -7.45
CA ARG A 235 -16.33 23.87 -8.87
C ARG A 235 -16.33 22.36 -9.07
N LEU A 236 -17.35 21.84 -9.76
CA LEU A 236 -17.41 20.44 -10.14
C LEU A 236 -16.46 20.17 -11.30
N VAL A 237 -15.43 19.35 -11.05
CA VAL A 237 -14.35 19.07 -12.01
C VAL A 237 -14.28 17.62 -12.44
N GLY A 238 -14.80 16.68 -11.66
CA GLY A 238 -14.65 15.26 -11.96
C GLY A 238 -15.76 14.36 -11.47
N LEU A 239 -15.73 13.13 -11.99
CA LEU A 239 -16.51 12.01 -11.51
C LEU A 239 -15.60 10.80 -11.36
N MET A 240 -15.67 10.12 -10.21
CA MET A 240 -14.93 8.89 -9.93
C MET A 240 -15.90 7.70 -9.81
N ALA A 241 -15.46 6.56 -10.32
CA ALA A 241 -16.24 5.32 -10.26
C ALA A 241 -15.29 4.11 -10.11
N TYR A 242 -14.83 3.85 -8.86
CA TYR A 242 -13.89 2.76 -8.57
C TYR A 242 -14.60 1.41 -8.43
N GLU A 243 -14.26 0.47 -9.28
CA GLU A 243 -14.82 -0.88 -9.34
C GLU A 243 -13.99 -1.92 -8.56
N GLY A 244 -14.01 -1.87 -7.23
CA GLY A 244 -13.19 -2.75 -6.37
C GLY A 244 -13.38 -4.25 -6.60
N HIS A 245 -14.59 -4.69 -6.99
CA HIS A 245 -14.92 -6.08 -7.29
C HIS A 245 -14.35 -6.58 -8.63
N LEU A 246 -13.95 -5.66 -9.51
CA LEU A 246 -13.26 -5.95 -10.76
C LEU A 246 -11.75 -5.78 -10.63
N ALA A 247 -11.32 -4.70 -9.97
CA ALA A 247 -9.93 -4.32 -9.87
C ALA A 247 -9.14 -5.04 -8.76
N GLY A 248 -9.84 -5.51 -7.72
CA GLY A 248 -9.24 -6.04 -6.49
C GLY A 248 -9.55 -7.52 -6.20
N VAL A 249 -10.31 -8.20 -7.07
CA VAL A 249 -10.67 -9.62 -6.88
C VAL A 249 -10.04 -10.45 -8.00
N GLY A 250 -9.13 -11.36 -7.60
CA GLY A 250 -8.46 -12.27 -8.53
C GLY A 250 -9.43 -13.27 -9.16
N ASP A 251 -9.25 -13.54 -10.44
CA ASP A 251 -10.09 -14.41 -11.26
C ASP A 251 -9.39 -15.72 -11.68
N GLU A 252 -8.20 -15.97 -11.10
CA GLU A 252 -7.40 -17.19 -11.31
C GLU A 252 -6.69 -17.62 -10.02
N VAL A 253 -7.50 -17.99 -9.01
CA VAL A 253 -6.97 -18.41 -7.71
C VAL A 253 -6.50 -19.86 -7.76
N ALA A 254 -5.21 -20.09 -7.46
CA ALA A 254 -4.62 -21.43 -7.44
C ALA A 254 -5.41 -22.38 -6.51
N GLY A 255 -5.66 -23.61 -6.98
CA GLY A 255 -6.42 -24.64 -6.23
C GLY A 255 -7.93 -24.38 -6.14
N LYS A 256 -8.48 -23.29 -6.74
CA LYS A 256 -9.91 -22.95 -6.67
C LYS A 256 -10.54 -22.71 -8.04
N PRO A 257 -10.56 -23.71 -8.96
CA PRO A 257 -11.00 -23.52 -10.34
C PRO A 257 -12.49 -23.13 -10.47
N VAL A 258 -13.36 -23.72 -9.66
CA VAL A 258 -14.81 -23.42 -9.65
C VAL A 258 -15.06 -21.99 -9.18
N PHE A 259 -14.43 -21.58 -8.09
CA PHE A 259 -14.49 -20.21 -7.59
C PHE A 259 -14.01 -19.21 -8.66
N SER A 260 -12.85 -19.46 -9.28
CA SER A 260 -12.29 -18.61 -10.33
C SER A 260 -13.23 -18.49 -11.52
N ARG A 261 -13.89 -19.57 -11.94
CA ARG A 261 -14.90 -19.56 -13.01
C ARG A 261 -16.11 -18.70 -12.62
N THR A 262 -16.61 -18.84 -11.40
CA THR A 262 -17.74 -18.05 -10.88
C THR A 262 -17.39 -16.56 -10.84
N VAL A 263 -16.19 -16.23 -10.37
CA VAL A 263 -15.70 -14.83 -10.37
C VAL A 263 -15.66 -14.27 -11.78
N ARG A 264 -15.13 -15.00 -12.77
CA ARG A 264 -15.08 -14.55 -14.17
C ARG A 264 -16.46 -14.25 -14.74
N VAL A 265 -17.43 -15.13 -14.51
CA VAL A 265 -18.81 -14.93 -14.99
C VAL A 265 -19.44 -13.69 -14.35
N MET A 266 -19.31 -13.56 -13.04
CA MET A 266 -19.78 -12.39 -12.29
C MET A 266 -19.12 -11.10 -12.78
N GLN A 267 -17.80 -11.11 -12.96
CA GLN A 267 -17.06 -9.94 -13.44
C GLN A 267 -17.46 -9.54 -14.86
N ALA A 268 -17.70 -10.51 -15.76
CA ALA A 268 -18.16 -10.23 -17.12
C ALA A 268 -19.53 -9.52 -17.13
N ALA A 269 -20.47 -10.00 -16.32
CA ALA A 269 -21.77 -9.36 -16.16
C ALA A 269 -21.66 -7.97 -15.52
N ALA A 270 -20.86 -7.85 -14.46
CA ALA A 270 -20.64 -6.59 -13.74
C ALA A 270 -20.00 -5.51 -14.62
N ARG A 271 -19.02 -5.87 -15.46
CA ARG A 271 -18.36 -4.93 -16.40
C ARG A 271 -19.38 -4.32 -17.36
N LYS A 272 -20.23 -5.15 -17.97
CA LYS A 272 -21.24 -4.69 -18.93
C LYS A 272 -22.27 -3.76 -18.29
N GLU A 273 -22.77 -4.11 -17.12
CA GLU A 273 -23.73 -3.30 -16.36
C GLU A 273 -23.12 -1.97 -15.95
N LEU A 274 -21.90 -2.01 -15.37
CA LEU A 274 -21.22 -0.82 -14.89
C LEU A 274 -20.85 0.15 -16.03
N ALA A 275 -20.36 -0.34 -17.14
CA ALA A 275 -20.02 0.51 -18.30
C ALA A 275 -21.23 1.30 -18.79
N ARG A 276 -22.42 0.66 -18.88
CA ARG A 276 -23.67 1.33 -19.24
C ARG A 276 -24.04 2.39 -18.19
N ARG A 277 -24.07 2.03 -16.93
CA ARG A 277 -24.48 2.92 -15.83
C ARG A 277 -23.50 4.09 -15.65
N ARG A 278 -22.21 3.85 -15.78
CA ARG A 278 -21.19 4.92 -15.75
C ARG A 278 -21.40 5.91 -16.91
N TRP A 279 -21.68 5.41 -18.11
CA TRP A 279 -21.96 6.26 -19.26
C TRP A 279 -23.21 7.11 -19.05
N GLU A 280 -24.31 6.52 -18.55
CA GLU A 280 -25.55 7.23 -18.22
C GLU A 280 -25.33 8.29 -17.13
N ALA A 281 -24.58 7.95 -16.08
CA ALA A 281 -24.21 8.85 -15.00
C ALA A 281 -23.38 10.05 -15.51
N VAL A 282 -22.36 9.79 -16.33
CA VAL A 282 -21.52 10.84 -16.93
C VAL A 282 -22.35 11.77 -17.80
N ARG A 283 -23.27 11.24 -18.61
CA ARG A 283 -24.19 12.07 -19.40
C ARG A 283 -25.09 12.95 -18.53
N ALA A 284 -25.63 12.38 -17.46
CA ALA A 284 -26.50 13.13 -16.55
C ALA A 284 -25.74 14.26 -15.83
N VAL A 285 -24.49 14.00 -15.40
CA VAL A 285 -23.64 15.02 -14.77
C VAL A 285 -23.22 16.09 -15.79
N ARG A 286 -22.83 15.70 -17.01
CA ARG A 286 -22.43 16.65 -18.07
C ARG A 286 -23.59 17.53 -18.55
N ALA A 287 -24.82 17.11 -18.40
CA ALA A 287 -25.99 17.98 -18.67
C ALA A 287 -26.09 19.16 -17.69
N VAL A 288 -25.48 19.03 -16.50
CA VAL A 288 -25.41 20.07 -15.46
C VAL A 288 -24.07 20.80 -15.50
N ALA A 289 -22.97 20.05 -15.61
CA ALA A 289 -21.59 20.53 -15.65
C ALA A 289 -20.89 20.04 -16.94
N PRO A 290 -21.03 20.74 -18.07
CA PRO A 290 -20.54 20.27 -19.37
C PRO A 290 -19.01 20.06 -19.42
N ARG A 291 -18.26 20.77 -18.60
CA ARG A 291 -16.78 20.78 -18.60
C ARG A 291 -16.23 20.00 -17.42
N LEU A 292 -16.39 18.66 -17.43
CA LEU A 292 -15.64 17.82 -16.51
C LEU A 292 -14.20 17.69 -17.03
N GLU A 293 -13.24 17.93 -16.15
CA GLU A 293 -11.81 17.77 -16.45
C GLU A 293 -11.45 16.29 -16.59
N PHE A 294 -12.07 15.43 -15.75
CA PHE A 294 -11.82 13.99 -15.79
C PHE A 294 -13.05 13.15 -15.43
N VAL A 295 -13.04 11.92 -15.91
CA VAL A 295 -13.87 10.80 -15.44
C VAL A 295 -12.93 9.66 -15.09
N ASN A 296 -12.72 9.43 -13.80
CA ASN A 296 -11.80 8.45 -13.27
C ASN A 296 -12.47 7.09 -13.04
N GLY A 297 -11.76 6.04 -13.29
CA GLY A 297 -12.16 4.67 -12.99
C GLY A 297 -10.98 3.73 -12.98
N GLY A 298 -11.23 2.47 -12.68
CA GLY A 298 -10.20 1.45 -12.73
C GLY A 298 -9.44 1.24 -11.44
N GLY A 299 -8.58 0.27 -11.52
CA GLY A 299 -7.55 -0.13 -10.58
C GLY A 299 -6.64 -1.11 -11.29
N THR A 300 -5.49 -1.45 -10.71
CA THR A 300 -4.47 -2.29 -11.38
C THR A 300 -5.04 -3.54 -12.05
N GLY A 301 -6.01 -4.22 -11.43
CA GLY A 301 -6.62 -5.45 -11.98
C GLY A 301 -7.64 -5.22 -13.09
N SER A 302 -8.12 -3.99 -13.32
CA SER A 302 -9.15 -3.70 -14.33
C SER A 302 -8.72 -2.71 -15.40
N VAL A 303 -7.48 -2.21 -15.39
CA VAL A 303 -6.96 -1.15 -16.27
C VAL A 303 -7.44 -1.31 -17.72
N GLN A 304 -7.18 -2.45 -18.35
CA GLN A 304 -7.48 -2.66 -19.78
C GLN A 304 -8.97 -2.70 -20.10
N HIS A 305 -9.80 -3.07 -19.13
CA HIS A 305 -11.26 -3.13 -19.30
C HIS A 305 -11.85 -1.74 -19.15
N THR A 306 -11.48 -1.03 -18.10
CA THR A 306 -11.96 0.34 -17.83
C THR A 306 -11.43 1.33 -18.88
N ALA A 307 -10.20 1.14 -19.36
CA ALA A 307 -9.65 1.94 -20.46
C ALA A 307 -10.43 1.80 -21.78
N ALA A 308 -11.13 0.69 -21.98
CA ALA A 308 -11.97 0.49 -23.18
C ALA A 308 -13.32 1.27 -23.13
N GLU A 309 -13.72 1.80 -21.96
CA GLU A 309 -14.97 2.52 -21.81
C GLU A 309 -14.85 3.96 -22.33
N ALA A 310 -15.71 4.36 -23.26
CA ALA A 310 -15.69 5.72 -23.84
C ALA A 310 -15.97 6.84 -22.82
N ALA A 311 -16.73 6.55 -21.75
CA ALA A 311 -17.04 7.52 -20.72
C ALA A 311 -15.85 7.84 -19.79
N VAL A 312 -14.90 6.96 -19.67
CA VAL A 312 -13.71 7.10 -18.80
C VAL A 312 -12.62 7.88 -19.54
N THR A 313 -12.04 8.89 -18.89
CA THR A 313 -10.98 9.71 -19.48
C THR A 313 -9.61 9.48 -18.86
N GLU A 314 -9.54 8.94 -17.62
CA GLU A 314 -8.29 8.58 -16.94
C GLU A 314 -8.46 7.30 -16.10
N ILE A 315 -7.37 6.63 -15.81
CA ILE A 315 -7.36 5.37 -15.06
C ILE A 315 -6.64 5.57 -13.72
N ALA A 316 -7.22 5.07 -12.62
CA ALA A 316 -6.51 4.99 -11.36
C ALA A 316 -5.70 3.69 -11.27
N ALA A 317 -4.41 3.76 -10.96
CA ALA A 317 -3.59 2.60 -10.64
C ALA A 317 -2.41 2.99 -9.74
N GLY A 318 -1.89 2.04 -8.99
CA GLY A 318 -0.72 2.27 -8.12
C GLY A 318 -0.08 0.96 -7.69
N SER A 319 -0.87 0.02 -7.15
CA SER A 319 -0.35 -1.26 -6.63
C SER A 319 0.34 -2.14 -7.68
N GLY A 320 0.03 -1.93 -8.96
CA GLY A 320 0.71 -2.58 -10.07
C GLY A 320 2.16 -2.16 -10.26
N LEU A 321 2.62 -1.07 -9.64
CA LEU A 321 4.03 -0.66 -9.66
C LEU A 321 4.89 -1.62 -8.83
N TYR A 322 4.42 -2.03 -7.64
CA TYR A 322 5.13 -2.95 -6.74
C TYR A 322 4.83 -4.43 -7.01
N VAL A 323 3.68 -4.74 -7.57
CA VAL A 323 3.18 -6.10 -7.81
C VAL A 323 3.26 -6.99 -6.57
N PRO A 324 2.46 -6.70 -5.53
CA PRO A 324 2.33 -7.57 -4.38
C PRO A 324 1.71 -8.93 -4.77
N ARG A 325 1.80 -9.90 -3.85
CA ARG A 325 1.29 -11.27 -4.03
C ARG A 325 -0.18 -11.34 -4.49
N LEU A 326 -1.01 -10.38 -4.11
CA LEU A 326 -2.42 -10.32 -4.50
C LEU A 326 -2.62 -10.51 -6.02
N PHE A 327 -1.69 -9.99 -6.83
CA PHE A 327 -1.80 -10.03 -8.29
C PHE A 327 -1.43 -11.36 -8.93
N ASP A 328 -0.88 -12.32 -8.19
CA ASP A 328 -0.65 -13.68 -8.69
C ASP A 328 -1.97 -14.41 -9.04
N ASN A 329 -3.09 -13.91 -8.52
CA ASN A 329 -4.42 -14.47 -8.75
C ASN A 329 -5.17 -13.83 -9.93
N PHE A 330 -4.50 -13.03 -10.78
CA PHE A 330 -5.13 -12.38 -11.93
C PHE A 330 -4.68 -13.02 -13.24
N ARG A 331 -5.64 -13.43 -14.06
CA ARG A 331 -5.39 -14.00 -15.39
C ARG A 331 -5.00 -12.94 -16.43
N SER A 332 -5.51 -11.73 -16.28
CA SER A 332 -5.49 -10.71 -17.32
C SER A 332 -4.16 -9.97 -17.46
N PHE A 333 -3.27 -10.11 -16.50
CA PHE A 333 -1.91 -9.57 -16.55
C PHE A 333 -0.99 -10.32 -15.59
N SER A 334 0.31 -10.25 -15.87
CA SER A 334 1.36 -10.74 -15.00
C SER A 334 2.40 -9.62 -14.85
N GLY A 335 2.70 -9.24 -13.62
CA GLY A 335 3.71 -8.23 -13.32
C GLY A 335 4.92 -8.85 -12.64
N ARG A 336 5.98 -8.06 -12.51
CA ARG A 336 7.21 -8.46 -11.82
C ARG A 336 7.16 -7.98 -10.37
N PRO A 337 7.37 -8.83 -9.34
CA PRO A 337 7.53 -8.36 -7.98
C PRO A 337 8.66 -7.33 -7.91
N ALA A 338 8.30 -6.07 -7.62
CA ALA A 338 9.29 -4.99 -7.58
C ALA A 338 9.63 -4.58 -6.15
N ALA A 339 8.70 -4.70 -5.20
CA ALA A 339 8.96 -4.38 -3.80
C ALA A 339 9.03 -5.67 -2.96
N LEU A 340 10.14 -5.84 -2.28
CA LEU A 340 10.44 -6.99 -1.41
C LEU A 340 10.92 -6.48 -0.05
N PHE A 341 10.87 -7.35 0.96
CA PHE A 341 11.56 -7.10 2.23
C PHE A 341 12.31 -8.34 2.68
N ALA A 342 13.39 -8.15 3.42
CA ALA A 342 14.20 -9.20 3.96
C ALA A 342 14.14 -9.25 5.49
N GLN A 343 14.17 -10.49 6.02
CA GLN A 343 14.29 -10.75 7.44
C GLN A 343 15.51 -11.64 7.69
N PRO A 344 16.28 -11.40 8.76
CA PRO A 344 17.46 -12.21 9.06
C PRO A 344 17.07 -13.55 9.69
N VAL A 345 17.76 -14.61 9.32
CA VAL A 345 17.69 -15.89 10.03
C VAL A 345 18.33 -15.71 11.41
N VAL A 346 17.58 -15.99 12.46
CA VAL A 346 18.05 -15.85 13.86
C VAL A 346 18.17 -17.19 14.59
N ARG A 347 17.53 -18.25 14.07
CA ARG A 347 17.61 -19.60 14.66
C ARG A 347 17.59 -20.68 13.58
N ARG A 348 18.19 -21.82 13.91
CA ARG A 348 18.12 -23.07 13.15
C ARG A 348 17.73 -24.21 14.10
N PRO A 349 16.41 -24.41 14.35
CA PRO A 349 15.96 -25.37 15.35
C PRO A 349 16.26 -26.82 15.00
N GLY A 350 16.36 -27.15 13.72
CA GLY A 350 16.67 -28.51 13.24
C GLY A 350 16.74 -28.55 11.72
N PRO A 351 16.97 -29.72 11.12
CA PRO A 351 17.00 -29.91 9.68
C PRO A 351 15.70 -29.43 9.03
N GLY A 352 15.81 -28.73 7.89
CA GLY A 352 14.68 -28.21 7.15
C GLY A 352 13.92 -27.08 7.82
N VAL A 353 14.44 -26.48 8.91
CA VAL A 353 13.76 -25.41 9.67
C VAL A 353 14.71 -24.27 9.97
N VAL A 354 14.27 -23.04 9.65
CA VAL A 354 14.89 -21.79 10.11
C VAL A 354 13.83 -20.89 10.72
N THR A 355 14.23 -20.03 11.66
CA THR A 355 13.36 -18.98 12.20
C THR A 355 13.97 -17.61 11.85
N VAL A 356 13.15 -16.76 11.24
CA VAL A 356 13.54 -15.38 10.93
C VAL A 356 12.97 -14.40 11.95
N LEU A 357 13.57 -13.21 12.06
CA LEU A 357 13.10 -12.13 12.94
C LEU A 357 11.94 -11.39 12.27
N GLY A 358 10.74 -11.49 12.82
CA GLY A 358 9.58 -10.77 12.27
C GLY A 358 8.97 -11.42 11.02
N GLY A 359 8.40 -10.60 10.15
CA GLY A 359 7.79 -11.02 8.87
C GLY A 359 6.27 -11.23 8.91
N GLY A 360 5.66 -11.27 10.08
CA GLY A 360 4.21 -11.38 10.26
C GLY A 360 3.49 -10.04 10.04
N TYR A 361 3.48 -9.55 8.81
CA TYR A 361 2.88 -8.26 8.43
C TYR A 361 1.55 -8.47 7.67
N PRO A 362 0.42 -8.72 8.36
CA PRO A 362 -0.84 -8.93 7.68
C PRO A 362 -1.31 -7.63 7.00
N ALA A 363 -1.77 -7.76 5.77
CA ALA A 363 -2.37 -6.66 5.04
C ALA A 363 -3.82 -6.43 5.47
N SER A 364 -4.32 -5.20 5.29
CA SER A 364 -5.68 -4.80 5.62
C SER A 364 -6.75 -5.54 4.80
N GLY A 365 -7.92 -5.70 5.40
CA GLY A 365 -9.10 -6.38 4.85
C GLY A 365 -9.58 -7.51 5.76
N ALA A 366 -10.50 -8.34 5.27
CA ALA A 366 -10.92 -9.53 6.00
C ALA A 366 -9.72 -10.45 6.25
N ALA A 367 -9.57 -10.91 7.49
CA ALA A 367 -8.45 -11.77 7.88
C ALA A 367 -8.44 -13.09 7.07
N GLY A 368 -7.24 -13.48 6.64
CA GLY A 368 -7.05 -14.71 5.86
C GLY A 368 -5.61 -14.85 5.38
N ALA A 369 -5.26 -16.05 4.94
CA ALA A 369 -3.91 -16.35 4.45
C ALA A 369 -3.49 -15.52 3.23
N ASP A 370 -4.45 -14.99 2.47
CA ASP A 370 -4.24 -14.09 1.34
C ASP A 370 -3.81 -12.67 1.75
N ARG A 371 -3.85 -12.37 3.06
CA ARG A 371 -3.39 -11.11 3.65
C ARG A 371 -1.98 -11.18 4.23
N LEU A 372 -1.39 -12.36 4.25
CA LEU A 372 -0.04 -12.57 4.79
C LEU A 372 1.02 -12.39 3.68
N PRO A 373 2.20 -11.85 4.00
CA PRO A 373 3.35 -11.95 3.12
C PRO A 373 3.68 -13.42 2.81
N VAL A 374 4.54 -13.65 1.86
CA VAL A 374 5.03 -15.02 1.58
C VAL A 374 6.55 -15.03 1.46
N PRO A 375 7.23 -16.07 1.99
CA PRO A 375 8.62 -16.31 1.67
C PRO A 375 8.78 -16.41 0.15
N TYR A 376 9.80 -15.76 -0.37
CA TYR A 376 10.01 -15.65 -1.82
C TYR A 376 11.36 -16.21 -2.26
N LEU A 377 12.44 -15.78 -1.59
CA LEU A 377 13.79 -16.27 -1.85
C LEU A 377 14.51 -16.56 -0.50
N PRO A 378 15.26 -17.67 -0.42
CA PRO A 378 15.34 -18.72 -1.42
C PRO A 378 14.01 -19.43 -1.62
N ALA A 379 13.78 -19.93 -2.84
CA ALA A 379 12.53 -20.62 -3.17
C ALA A 379 12.36 -21.93 -2.36
N GLY A 380 11.11 -22.32 -2.10
CA GLY A 380 10.79 -23.59 -1.42
C GLY A 380 10.60 -23.46 0.10
N LEU A 381 10.75 -22.26 0.68
CA LEU A 381 10.38 -22.01 2.06
C LEU A 381 8.85 -21.77 2.18
N ARG A 382 8.28 -22.23 3.28
CA ARG A 382 6.87 -22.02 3.64
C ARG A 382 6.74 -21.79 5.12
N TYR A 383 5.66 -21.16 5.54
CA TYR A 383 5.34 -21.03 6.96
C TYR A 383 5.10 -22.36 7.63
N ASP A 384 5.45 -22.46 8.90
CA ASP A 384 4.92 -23.51 9.77
C ASP A 384 3.40 -23.41 9.82
N PRO A 385 2.65 -24.52 9.59
CA PRO A 385 1.18 -24.45 9.54
C PRO A 385 0.51 -24.24 10.90
N GLN A 386 1.24 -24.47 12.01
CA GLN A 386 0.72 -24.30 13.36
C GLN A 386 0.98 -22.88 13.89
N GLU A 387 2.23 -22.40 13.75
CA GLU A 387 2.60 -21.08 14.25
C GLU A 387 2.26 -19.96 13.24
N GLY A 388 2.43 -20.22 11.95
CA GLY A 388 2.28 -19.19 10.91
C GLY A 388 3.32 -18.08 10.98
N PRO A 389 3.06 -16.93 10.35
CA PRO A 389 3.94 -15.76 10.40
C PRO A 389 3.71 -14.98 11.71
N GLY A 390 4.74 -14.93 12.54
CA GLY A 390 4.72 -14.22 13.83
C GLY A 390 5.15 -12.75 13.71
N GLU A 391 4.77 -11.97 14.69
CA GLU A 391 5.15 -10.55 14.77
C GLU A 391 6.66 -10.39 14.96
N VAL A 392 7.26 -11.17 15.86
CA VAL A 392 8.67 -11.08 16.26
C VAL A 392 9.50 -12.20 15.67
N GLN A 393 9.00 -13.44 15.62
CA GLN A 393 9.69 -14.60 15.05
C GLN A 393 8.74 -15.38 14.16
N THR A 394 9.27 -15.83 13.02
CA THR A 394 8.54 -16.61 12.04
C THR A 394 9.30 -17.87 11.69
N PRO A 395 8.83 -19.06 12.08
CA PRO A 395 9.42 -20.31 11.63
C PRO A 395 9.07 -20.60 10.17
N LEU A 396 10.08 -21.00 9.42
CA LEU A 396 9.99 -21.35 8.00
C LEU A 396 10.50 -22.77 7.78
N LEU A 397 9.73 -23.53 7.04
CA LEU A 397 9.99 -24.94 6.75
C LEU A 397 10.31 -25.11 5.26
N GLY A 398 11.22 -26.01 4.96
CA GLY A 398 11.52 -26.44 3.60
C GLY A 398 12.98 -26.81 3.39
N PRO A 399 13.30 -27.53 2.30
CA PRO A 399 14.69 -27.97 2.04
C PRO A 399 15.68 -26.83 1.92
N ALA A 400 15.22 -25.66 1.44
CA ALA A 400 16.09 -24.47 1.33
C ALA A 400 16.59 -23.96 2.70
N ALA A 401 15.93 -24.31 3.81
CA ALA A 401 16.36 -23.93 5.15
C ALA A 401 17.73 -24.52 5.52
N ASP A 402 18.08 -25.70 5.00
CA ASP A 402 19.34 -26.38 5.32
C ASP A 402 20.56 -25.61 4.79
N GLY A 403 20.41 -24.86 3.70
CA GLY A 403 21.44 -24.01 3.11
C GLY A 403 21.64 -22.65 3.79
N LEU A 404 20.70 -22.24 4.66
CA LEU A 404 20.74 -20.92 5.31
C LEU A 404 21.51 -20.97 6.63
N ARG A 405 22.27 -19.92 6.92
CA ARG A 405 23.02 -19.69 8.17
C ARG A 405 22.34 -18.60 9.00
N ILE A 406 22.68 -18.51 10.27
CA ILE A 406 22.29 -17.38 11.12
C ILE A 406 22.91 -16.10 10.52
N GLY A 407 22.09 -15.06 10.34
CA GLY A 407 22.44 -13.82 9.68
C GLY A 407 22.07 -13.74 8.21
N ASP A 408 21.87 -14.87 7.53
CA ASP A 408 21.42 -14.88 6.13
C ASP A 408 20.02 -14.25 6.00
N LYS A 409 19.75 -13.67 4.85
CA LYS A 409 18.46 -12.99 4.54
C LYS A 409 17.46 -13.97 3.93
N VAL A 410 16.23 -13.93 4.40
CA VAL A 410 15.08 -14.50 3.69
C VAL A 410 14.24 -13.37 3.15
N TRP A 411 14.00 -13.36 1.85
CA TRP A 411 13.19 -12.36 1.14
C TRP A 411 11.74 -12.74 1.10
N PHE A 412 10.88 -11.75 1.31
CA PHE A 412 9.44 -11.90 1.32
C PHE A 412 8.79 -10.98 0.30
N ARG A 413 7.69 -11.45 -0.29
CA ARG A 413 6.74 -10.61 -1.02
C ARG A 413 5.63 -10.20 -0.07
N HIS A 414 5.35 -8.91 0.01
CA HIS A 414 4.21 -8.39 0.75
C HIS A 414 2.88 -8.76 0.07
N ALA A 415 1.79 -8.84 0.86
CA ALA A 415 0.49 -9.27 0.36
C ALA A 415 -0.20 -8.20 -0.49
N LYS A 416 -0.10 -6.92 -0.08
CA LYS A 416 -0.84 -5.81 -0.67
C LYS A 416 0.01 -4.55 -0.69
N ALA A 417 0.04 -3.84 -1.82
CA ALA A 417 0.90 -2.68 -1.99
C ALA A 417 0.58 -1.53 -1.02
N GLY A 418 1.61 -0.76 -0.70
CA GLY A 418 1.58 0.39 0.20
C GLY A 418 1.75 0.04 1.67
N GLU A 419 1.21 -1.07 2.14
CA GLU A 419 1.29 -1.45 3.56
C GLU A 419 2.71 -1.90 3.97
N LEU A 420 3.54 -2.32 3.02
CA LEU A 420 4.96 -2.54 3.26
C LEU A 420 5.64 -1.28 3.83
N CYS A 421 5.34 -0.11 3.28
CA CYS A 421 5.91 1.17 3.68
C CYS A 421 5.46 1.66 5.07
N GLU A 422 4.49 0.99 5.70
CA GLU A 422 4.15 1.22 7.12
C GLU A 422 5.08 0.47 8.08
N ARG A 423 5.93 -0.43 7.57
CA ARG A 423 6.82 -1.27 8.36
C ARG A 423 8.30 -0.86 8.26
N PHE A 424 8.66 -0.10 7.23
CA PHE A 424 10.03 0.30 6.95
C PHE A 424 10.12 1.82 6.73
N ASP A 425 11.11 2.44 7.35
CA ASP A 425 11.34 3.88 7.22
C ASP A 425 12.00 4.25 5.88
N ALA A 426 12.71 3.30 5.27
CA ALA A 426 13.41 3.50 4.01
C ALA A 426 13.20 2.33 3.03
N LEU A 427 13.33 2.64 1.76
CA LEU A 427 13.41 1.69 0.66
C LEU A 427 14.79 1.82 0.00
N HIS A 428 15.52 0.71 -0.10
CA HIS A 428 16.75 0.65 -0.87
C HIS A 428 16.41 0.37 -2.34
N LEU A 429 16.75 1.30 -3.22
CA LEU A 429 16.48 1.20 -4.66
C LEU A 429 17.60 0.40 -5.31
N ILE A 430 17.24 -0.69 -6.01
CA ILE A 430 18.21 -1.64 -6.60
C ILE A 430 18.15 -1.57 -8.12
N GLU A 431 19.31 -1.48 -8.75
CA GLU A 431 19.55 -1.74 -10.16
C GLU A 431 20.59 -2.84 -10.32
N GLY A 432 20.17 -3.98 -10.88
CA GLY A 432 21.04 -5.16 -11.00
C GLY A 432 21.41 -5.74 -9.64
N ASP A 433 22.68 -5.64 -9.28
CA ASP A 433 23.25 -6.14 -8.02
C ASP A 433 23.77 -5.02 -7.10
N ARG A 434 23.27 -3.79 -7.25
CA ARG A 434 23.70 -2.63 -6.46
C ARG A 434 22.50 -1.83 -5.94
N VAL A 435 22.65 -1.33 -4.72
CA VAL A 435 21.80 -0.25 -4.21
C VAL A 435 22.27 1.05 -4.85
N VAL A 436 21.41 1.70 -5.61
CA VAL A 436 21.70 2.97 -6.29
C VAL A 436 21.26 4.19 -5.49
N ASP A 437 20.28 4.00 -4.59
CA ASP A 437 19.77 5.05 -3.71
C ASP A 437 19.06 4.43 -2.50
N THR A 438 18.86 5.24 -1.45
CA THR A 438 18.05 4.89 -0.27
C THR A 438 17.12 6.05 0.03
N VAL A 439 15.82 5.82 -0.14
CA VAL A 439 14.80 6.87 -0.08
C VAL A 439 13.83 6.63 1.07
N PRO A 440 13.36 7.68 1.76
CA PRO A 440 12.39 7.52 2.83
C PRO A 440 11.01 7.09 2.30
N THR A 441 10.33 6.26 3.07
CA THR A 441 8.89 6.06 2.95
C THR A 441 8.14 7.22 3.63
N TYR A 442 6.81 7.27 3.53
CA TYR A 442 6.02 8.21 4.32
C TYR A 442 6.30 8.08 5.82
N ARG A 443 6.43 6.85 6.31
CA ARG A 443 6.81 6.56 7.69
C ARG A 443 8.19 7.15 8.03
N GLY A 444 9.18 6.99 7.16
CA GLY A 444 10.52 7.55 7.32
C GLY A 444 10.56 9.09 7.32
N GLU A 445 9.54 9.71 6.73
CA GLU A 445 9.32 11.16 6.79
C GLU A 445 8.44 11.58 7.99
N GLY A 446 8.18 10.67 8.94
CA GLY A 446 7.34 10.92 10.11
C GLY A 446 5.85 11.06 9.79
N ARG A 447 5.37 10.44 8.70
CA ARG A 447 3.99 10.55 8.22
C ARG A 447 3.32 9.18 8.12
N THR A 448 2.19 9.03 8.80
CA THR A 448 1.34 7.84 8.67
C THR A 448 0.01 8.13 7.98
N PHE A 449 -0.63 9.25 8.28
CA PHE A 449 -1.90 9.75 7.74
C PHE A 449 -3.16 8.93 8.08
N LEU A 450 -3.04 7.79 8.79
CA LEU A 450 -4.16 6.94 9.26
C LEU A 450 -3.98 6.56 10.72
#